data_20836d8b87d88244eb64986cc90bad9c
#
_entry.id   20836d8b87d88244eb64986cc90bad9c
#
_cell.length_a   1.000
_cell.length_b   1.000
_cell.length_c   1.000
_cell.angle_alpha   90.00
_cell.angle_beta   90.00
_cell.angle_gamma   90.00
#
_symmetry.space_group_name_H-M   'P 1'
#
loop_
_entity.id
_entity.type
_entity.pdbx_description
1 polymer ?
#
loop_
_entity_poly.entity_id
_entity_poly.type
_entity_poly.pdbx_seq_one_letter_code
_entity_poly.pdbx_strand_id
1 'polypeptide(L)'
;MYSSSLKYAGLIVSFYLVICVKAQEPVQPRVIGGRIAVENYPFIASLIEVTDDGHFFHICGGSIINEHTILTAAHCIFNMSPDNLRVHVGDKSLAVTEGDVYNVEAIYFNRNWTSDSYDYDVGLVRILGSFKLGPQVQPIKLVGPKARIRDGTMATVIGWGFTDLNNPTISDTLMVAHVPIVKQSTCSRQIGQGLITRRMICAGFKYGGVDTCKYDSGGPMVINGKQVGIVSWGIGCAEPNKPGIYARVTELLPWIRSILSNVYNEVI
;
A
#
# COMPACT_ATOMS: atom_id res chain seq x y z
N MET A 1 -64.76 66.70 28.65
CA MET A 1 -63.44 66.84 28.08
C MET A 1 -62.64 65.58 28.37
N TYR A 2 -62.58 64.66 27.41
CA TYR A 2 -61.89 63.38 27.59
C TYR A 2 -60.60 63.45 26.76
N SER A 3 -59.47 63.25 27.46
CA SER A 3 -58.16 63.10 26.87
C SER A 3 -57.86 61.64 26.70
N SER A 4 -57.66 61.18 25.47
CA SER A 4 -57.29 59.81 25.12
C SER A 4 -55.80 59.71 24.94
N SER A 5 -55.12 58.95 25.82
CA SER A 5 -53.69 58.58 25.72
C SER A 5 -53.52 57.35 24.82
N LEU A 6 -52.92 57.53 23.66
CA LEU A 6 -52.43 56.40 22.84
C LEU A 6 -51.17 55.81 23.45
N LYS A 7 -51.22 54.51 23.78
CA LYS A 7 -50.02 53.71 24.14
C LYS A 7 -49.49 53.07 22.88
N TYR A 8 -48.29 53.44 22.48
CA TYR A 8 -47.51 52.73 21.44
C TYR A 8 -46.87 51.48 22.05
N ALA A 9 -47.29 50.32 21.63
CA ALA A 9 -46.62 49.05 21.90
C ALA A 9 -45.51 48.84 20.89
N GLY A 10 -44.26 48.97 21.28
CA GLY A 10 -43.09 48.72 20.44
C GLY A 10 -42.87 47.20 20.28
N LEU A 11 -42.97 46.69 19.07
CA LEU A 11 -42.66 45.31 18.72
C LEU A 11 -41.13 45.22 18.56
N ILE A 12 -40.47 44.53 19.48
CA ILE A 12 -39.03 44.21 19.36
C ILE A 12 -38.97 42.94 18.51
N VAL A 13 -38.51 43.08 17.25
CA VAL A 13 -38.23 41.94 16.36
C VAL A 13 -36.75 41.57 16.60
N SER A 14 -36.52 40.46 17.33
CA SER A 14 -35.21 39.87 17.48
C SER A 14 -34.82 39.11 16.23
N PHE A 15 -33.88 39.64 15.47
CA PHE A 15 -33.22 38.92 14.37
C PHE A 15 -32.22 37.92 14.95
N TYR A 16 -32.55 36.62 14.92
CA TYR A 16 -31.59 35.58 15.15
C TYR A 16 -30.75 35.40 13.90
N LEU A 17 -29.48 35.82 13.96
CA LEU A 17 -28.49 35.53 12.91
C LEU A 17 -28.13 34.04 12.98
N VAL A 18 -28.71 33.22 12.13
CA VAL A 18 -28.32 31.81 11.99
C VAL A 18 -26.98 31.80 11.24
N ILE A 19 -25.88 31.70 11.98
CA ILE A 19 -24.56 31.43 11.40
C ILE A 19 -24.57 29.98 10.93
N CYS A 20 -24.78 29.80 9.62
CA CYS A 20 -24.59 28.50 8.96
C CYS A 20 -23.09 28.20 8.92
N VAL A 21 -22.55 27.57 9.96
CA VAL A 21 -21.21 26.98 9.91
C VAL A 21 -21.30 25.86 8.90
N LYS A 22 -20.76 26.08 7.69
CA LYS A 22 -20.52 24.97 6.76
C LYS A 22 -19.62 23.99 7.48
N ALA A 23 -20.17 22.85 7.89
CA ALA A 23 -19.37 21.72 8.30
C ALA A 23 -18.40 21.45 7.15
N GLN A 24 -17.11 21.57 7.43
CA GLN A 24 -16.06 21.16 6.51
C GLN A 24 -16.29 19.66 6.30
N GLU A 25 -16.61 19.26 5.08
CA GLU A 25 -16.75 17.84 4.77
C GLU A 25 -15.47 17.14 5.23
N PRO A 26 -15.59 16.02 5.95
CA PRO A 26 -14.42 15.28 6.38
C PRO A 26 -13.65 14.91 5.11
N VAL A 27 -12.38 15.29 5.07
CA VAL A 27 -11.44 14.91 4.01
C VAL A 27 -11.57 13.39 3.84
N GLN A 28 -12.12 12.95 2.71
CA GLN A 28 -12.37 11.53 2.43
C GLN A 28 -11.04 10.78 2.49
N PRO A 29 -10.93 9.71 3.28
CA PRO A 29 -9.71 8.92 3.37
C PRO A 29 -9.43 8.18 2.05
N ARG A 30 -8.16 8.09 1.65
CA ARG A 30 -7.67 7.80 0.29
C ARG A 30 -6.54 6.76 0.26
N VAL A 31 -6.67 5.62 0.28
CA VAL A 31 -6.59 4.28 -0.32
C VAL A 31 -8.04 3.98 -0.44
N ILE A 32 -8.56 3.27 -1.41
CA ILE A 32 -10.02 3.18 -1.49
C ILE A 32 -10.54 2.72 -0.13
N GLY A 33 -11.28 3.61 0.56
CA GLY A 33 -11.75 3.40 1.92
C GLY A 33 -10.70 3.35 3.05
N GLY A 34 -9.43 3.71 2.77
CA GLY A 34 -8.38 3.86 3.76
C GLY A 34 -8.29 5.25 4.39
N ARG A 35 -7.20 5.54 5.10
CA ARG A 35 -6.92 6.84 5.71
C ARG A 35 -5.45 7.23 5.54
N ILE A 36 -5.13 8.50 5.74
CA ILE A 36 -3.73 8.95 5.81
C ILE A 36 -3.02 8.21 6.94
N ALA A 37 -1.82 7.72 6.67
CA ALA A 37 -0.98 7.02 7.63
C ALA A 37 -0.41 8.00 8.67
N VAL A 38 -1.06 8.12 9.83
CA VAL A 38 -0.54 8.89 10.97
C VAL A 38 0.56 8.13 11.69
N GLU A 39 0.47 6.80 11.73
CA GLU A 39 1.47 5.91 12.32
C GLU A 39 2.75 5.90 11.48
N ASN A 40 3.86 5.52 12.11
CA ASN A 40 5.13 5.33 11.42
C ASN A 40 5.24 3.90 10.87
N TYR A 41 5.57 3.79 9.57
CA TYR A 41 5.84 2.54 8.88
C TYR A 41 7.26 2.56 8.31
N PRO A 42 8.30 2.46 9.16
CA PRO A 42 9.69 2.73 8.78
C PRO A 42 10.27 1.74 7.76
N PHE A 43 9.54 0.70 7.44
CA PHE A 43 9.93 -0.31 6.46
C PHE A 43 9.36 -0.05 5.06
N ILE A 44 8.47 0.95 4.89
CA ILE A 44 7.88 1.22 3.58
C ILE A 44 8.89 1.83 2.62
N ALA A 45 8.85 1.41 1.37
CA ALA A 45 9.67 1.95 0.30
C ALA A 45 8.83 2.26 -0.92
N SER A 46 9.19 3.32 -1.63
CA SER A 46 8.71 3.64 -2.96
C SER A 46 9.75 3.22 -3.98
N LEU A 47 9.36 2.42 -4.97
CA LEU A 47 10.15 2.16 -6.16
C LEU A 47 9.84 3.23 -7.19
N ILE A 48 10.90 3.86 -7.69
CA ILE A 48 10.83 5.03 -8.58
C ILE A 48 11.53 4.66 -9.88
N GLU A 49 10.83 4.84 -10.99
CA GLU A 49 11.43 4.82 -12.31
C GLU A 49 12.02 6.19 -12.64
N VAL A 50 13.24 6.18 -13.17
CA VAL A 50 13.90 7.38 -13.71
C VAL A 50 13.84 7.31 -15.22
N THR A 51 13.16 8.26 -15.83
CA THR A 51 13.04 8.34 -17.28
C THR A 51 14.30 8.98 -17.90
N ASP A 52 14.48 8.84 -19.20
CA ASP A 52 15.64 9.36 -19.94
C ASP A 52 15.78 10.89 -19.85
N ASP A 53 14.68 11.61 -19.63
CA ASP A 53 14.63 13.05 -19.41
C ASP A 53 14.82 13.45 -17.92
N GLY A 54 15.09 12.47 -17.04
CA GLY A 54 15.43 12.67 -15.63
C GLY A 54 14.24 12.88 -14.70
N HIS A 55 13.01 12.61 -15.15
CA HIS A 55 11.83 12.64 -14.26
C HIS A 55 11.76 11.38 -13.40
N PHE A 56 11.19 11.53 -12.21
CA PHE A 56 11.00 10.50 -11.21
C PHE A 56 9.52 10.13 -11.10
N PHE A 57 9.17 8.85 -11.30
CA PHE A 57 7.79 8.36 -11.20
C PHE A 57 7.71 7.21 -10.20
N HIS A 58 6.84 7.32 -9.20
CA HIS A 58 6.48 6.19 -8.38
C HIS A 58 5.78 5.13 -9.22
N ILE A 59 6.32 3.92 -9.24
CA ILE A 59 5.75 2.81 -10.01
C ILE A 59 5.16 1.73 -9.13
N CYS A 60 5.76 1.47 -7.97
CA CYS A 60 5.39 0.41 -7.06
C CYS A 60 5.82 0.71 -5.63
N GLY A 61 5.17 0.06 -4.68
CA GLY A 61 5.64 -0.04 -3.31
C GLY A 61 6.66 -1.14 -3.10
N GLY A 62 7.23 -1.16 -1.92
CA GLY A 62 8.14 -2.21 -1.45
C GLY A 62 8.30 -2.15 0.05
N SER A 63 9.08 -3.07 0.59
CA SER A 63 9.40 -3.10 2.03
C SER A 63 10.86 -3.43 2.28
N ILE A 64 11.49 -2.70 3.17
CA ILE A 64 12.85 -2.98 3.65
C ILE A 64 12.83 -4.30 4.44
N ILE A 65 13.60 -5.30 4.04
CA ILE A 65 13.69 -6.59 4.75
C ILE A 65 15.05 -6.83 5.42
N ASN A 66 16.06 -6.08 5.03
CA ASN A 66 17.39 -5.99 5.66
C ASN A 66 18.09 -4.69 5.23
N GLU A 67 19.32 -4.48 5.63
CA GLU A 67 20.11 -3.26 5.39
C GLU A 67 20.40 -2.96 3.91
N HIS A 68 20.11 -3.88 2.98
CA HIS A 68 20.46 -3.74 1.58
C HIS A 68 19.30 -4.07 0.62
N THR A 69 18.18 -4.61 1.12
CA THR A 69 17.22 -5.28 0.25
C THR A 69 15.80 -4.84 0.51
N ILE A 70 15.10 -4.53 -0.58
CA ILE A 70 13.65 -4.33 -0.65
C ILE A 70 12.99 -5.60 -1.15
N LEU A 71 11.89 -6.00 -0.52
CA LEU A 71 10.96 -7.00 -1.02
C LEU A 71 9.81 -6.29 -1.75
N THR A 72 9.52 -6.73 -2.97
CA THR A 72 8.46 -6.19 -3.84
C THR A 72 7.84 -7.30 -4.69
N ALA A 73 6.96 -6.95 -5.64
CA ALA A 73 6.39 -7.88 -6.60
C ALA A 73 7.30 -8.06 -7.83
N ALA A 74 7.26 -9.24 -8.46
CA ALA A 74 8.01 -9.49 -9.69
C ALA A 74 7.55 -8.59 -10.83
N HIS A 75 6.24 -8.39 -10.97
CA HIS A 75 5.67 -7.56 -12.05
C HIS A 75 6.10 -6.09 -11.97
N CYS A 76 6.54 -5.60 -10.81
CA CYS A 76 7.07 -4.26 -10.65
C CYS A 76 8.45 -4.06 -11.29
N ILE A 77 9.24 -5.13 -11.38
CA ILE A 77 10.68 -5.04 -11.74
C ILE A 77 11.08 -5.92 -12.92
N PHE A 78 10.18 -6.72 -13.45
CA PHE A 78 10.43 -7.73 -14.47
C PHE A 78 11.17 -7.20 -15.72
N ASN A 79 10.80 -6.00 -16.20
CA ASN A 79 11.42 -5.36 -17.38
C ASN A 79 12.26 -4.12 -17.01
N MET A 80 12.61 -3.95 -15.73
CA MET A 80 13.37 -2.78 -15.29
C MET A 80 14.87 -3.03 -15.39
N SER A 81 15.63 -1.96 -15.70
CA SER A 81 17.08 -1.91 -15.49
C SER A 81 17.38 -1.36 -14.09
N PRO A 82 18.40 -1.88 -13.39
CA PRO A 82 18.89 -1.24 -12.17
C PRO A 82 19.23 0.25 -12.35
N ASP A 83 19.75 0.63 -13.53
CA ASP A 83 20.13 2.01 -13.83
C ASP A 83 18.95 2.98 -13.83
N ASN A 84 17.75 2.49 -14.21
CA ASN A 84 16.53 3.28 -14.29
C ASN A 84 15.63 3.14 -13.05
N LEU A 85 16.09 2.43 -12.01
CA LEU A 85 15.33 2.21 -10.80
C LEU A 85 15.99 2.90 -9.61
N ARG A 86 15.17 3.51 -8.76
CA ARG A 86 15.59 4.08 -7.47
C ARG A 86 14.68 3.57 -6.36
N VAL A 87 15.22 3.58 -5.17
CA VAL A 87 14.49 3.24 -3.94
C VAL A 87 14.43 4.47 -3.05
N HIS A 88 13.24 4.96 -2.75
CA HIS A 88 13.00 6.07 -1.82
C HIS A 88 12.42 5.51 -0.51
N VAL A 89 12.99 5.90 0.63
CA VAL A 89 12.60 5.47 1.97
C VAL A 89 12.68 6.64 2.96
N GLY A 90 12.07 6.46 4.12
CA GLY A 90 12.19 7.42 5.24
C GLY A 90 11.18 8.56 5.20
N ASP A 91 10.32 8.64 4.20
CA ASP A 91 9.29 9.67 4.09
C ASP A 91 7.91 9.04 3.84
N LYS A 92 6.86 9.79 4.19
CA LYS A 92 5.46 9.48 3.85
C LYS A 92 5.00 10.21 2.58
N SER A 93 5.76 11.18 2.12
CA SER A 93 5.52 11.89 0.87
C SER A 93 6.21 11.19 -0.30
N LEU A 94 5.58 11.21 -1.48
CA LEU A 94 6.24 10.82 -2.74
C LEU A 94 7.12 11.94 -3.32
N ALA A 95 6.99 13.16 -2.83
CA ALA A 95 7.89 14.24 -3.22
C ALA A 95 9.32 13.88 -2.77
N VAL A 96 10.23 13.73 -3.76
CA VAL A 96 11.64 13.38 -3.51
C VAL A 96 12.39 14.63 -3.00
N THR A 97 11.85 15.28 -1.98
CA THR A 97 12.43 16.45 -1.31
C THR A 97 12.93 16.10 0.10
N GLU A 98 12.39 15.03 0.66
CA GLU A 98 12.74 14.51 1.98
C GLU A 98 12.99 13.01 1.87
N GLY A 99 13.62 12.41 2.88
CA GLY A 99 14.00 11.00 2.88
C GLY A 99 15.27 10.70 2.07
N ASP A 100 15.63 9.43 2.06
CA ASP A 100 16.82 8.93 1.39
C ASP A 100 16.48 8.22 0.07
N VAL A 101 17.10 8.61 -1.03
CA VAL A 101 17.02 7.95 -2.34
C VAL A 101 18.28 7.14 -2.61
N TYR A 102 18.12 5.87 -2.94
CA TYR A 102 19.21 4.95 -3.18
C TYR A 102 19.22 4.45 -4.63
N ASN A 103 20.41 4.36 -5.20
CA ASN A 103 20.66 3.67 -6.46
C ASN A 103 20.47 2.16 -6.26
N VAL A 104 20.04 1.48 -7.32
CA VAL A 104 19.88 0.03 -7.31
C VAL A 104 21.15 -0.63 -7.87
N GLU A 105 21.66 -1.64 -7.15
CA GLU A 105 22.77 -2.47 -7.56
C GLU A 105 22.30 -3.65 -8.41
N ALA A 106 21.23 -4.32 -7.97
CA ALA A 106 20.71 -5.51 -8.65
C ALA A 106 19.23 -5.72 -8.38
N ILE A 107 18.57 -6.39 -9.30
CA ILE A 107 17.17 -6.83 -9.19
C ILE A 107 17.07 -8.33 -9.41
N TYR A 108 16.24 -8.98 -8.61
CA TYR A 108 15.99 -10.41 -8.66
C TYR A 108 14.50 -10.64 -8.64
N PHE A 109 13.95 -11.37 -9.60
CA PHE A 109 12.56 -11.80 -9.57
C PHE A 109 12.46 -13.32 -9.79
N ASN A 110 11.36 -13.91 -9.31
CA ASN A 110 11.19 -15.34 -9.45
C ASN A 110 10.89 -15.69 -10.90
N ARG A 111 11.75 -16.53 -11.51
CA ARG A 111 11.64 -16.91 -12.93
C ARG A 111 10.40 -17.75 -13.29
N ASN A 112 9.69 -18.26 -12.28
CA ASN A 112 8.40 -18.94 -12.49
C ASN A 112 7.22 -17.95 -12.56
N TRP A 113 7.45 -16.66 -12.32
CA TRP A 113 6.44 -15.63 -12.53
C TRP A 113 6.13 -15.46 -14.02
N THR A 114 4.85 -15.30 -14.34
CA THR A 114 4.39 -14.96 -15.68
C THR A 114 3.27 -13.92 -15.60
N SER A 115 3.17 -13.06 -16.59
CA SER A 115 2.11 -12.05 -16.70
C SER A 115 0.69 -12.64 -16.81
N ASP A 116 0.58 -13.89 -17.26
CA ASP A 116 -0.72 -14.54 -17.45
C ASP A 116 -1.32 -15.08 -16.16
N SER A 117 -0.48 -15.52 -15.23
CA SER A 117 -0.95 -16.16 -13.99
C SER A 117 -0.75 -15.32 -12.74
N TYR A 118 0.18 -14.36 -12.75
CA TYR A 118 0.68 -13.65 -11.56
C TYR A 118 1.10 -14.59 -10.42
N ASP A 119 1.36 -15.87 -10.74
CA ASP A 119 1.90 -16.80 -9.75
C ASP A 119 3.39 -16.51 -9.51
N TYR A 120 3.90 -16.78 -8.32
CA TYR A 120 5.27 -16.44 -7.92
C TYR A 120 5.61 -14.94 -8.04
N ASP A 121 4.66 -14.06 -7.86
CA ASP A 121 4.83 -12.61 -7.99
C ASP A 121 5.65 -12.02 -6.82
N VAL A 122 6.94 -12.28 -6.85
CA VAL A 122 7.91 -11.86 -5.83
C VAL A 122 9.22 -11.44 -6.47
N GLY A 123 9.73 -10.31 -6.00
CA GLY A 123 11.00 -9.75 -6.42
C GLY A 123 11.78 -9.14 -5.26
N LEU A 124 13.08 -9.01 -5.44
CA LEU A 124 14.00 -8.34 -4.53
C LEU A 124 14.77 -7.28 -5.28
N VAL A 125 14.92 -6.12 -4.67
CA VAL A 125 15.72 -5.01 -5.17
C VAL A 125 16.84 -4.77 -4.16
N ARG A 126 18.10 -4.94 -4.59
CA ARG A 126 19.29 -4.64 -3.80
C ARG A 126 19.75 -3.24 -4.11
N ILE A 127 19.93 -2.42 -3.09
CA ILE A 127 20.48 -1.07 -3.25
C ILE A 127 22.02 -1.11 -3.28
N LEU A 128 22.59 -0.11 -3.94
CA LEU A 128 24.03 0.14 -3.87
C LEU A 128 24.38 0.72 -2.48
N GLY A 129 25.23 0.01 -1.74
CA GLY A 129 25.57 0.35 -0.36
C GLY A 129 24.54 -0.20 0.64
N SER A 130 24.20 0.57 1.66
CA SER A 130 23.27 0.18 2.72
C SER A 130 22.33 1.30 3.12
N PHE A 131 21.13 0.93 3.59
CA PHE A 131 20.17 1.88 4.17
C PHE A 131 20.75 2.50 5.44
N LYS A 132 20.57 3.80 5.60
CA LYS A 132 20.85 4.50 6.85
C LYS A 132 19.72 4.23 7.83
N LEU A 133 19.88 3.21 8.66
CA LEU A 133 18.85 2.83 9.64
C LEU A 133 18.65 3.92 10.69
N GLY A 134 17.42 4.15 11.05
CA GLY A 134 17.00 5.18 12.01
C GLY A 134 15.51 5.05 12.34
N PRO A 135 14.92 5.98 13.08
CA PRO A 135 13.51 5.91 13.48
C PRO A 135 12.53 5.83 12.28
N GLN A 136 12.91 6.38 11.12
CA GLN A 136 12.10 6.42 9.90
C GLN A 136 12.48 5.34 8.87
N VAL A 137 13.58 4.61 9.08
CA VAL A 137 14.08 3.58 8.15
C VAL A 137 14.47 2.35 8.94
N GLN A 138 13.66 1.30 8.93
CA GLN A 138 13.87 0.06 9.66
C GLN A 138 13.34 -1.15 8.85
N PRO A 139 14.01 -2.30 8.88
CA PRO A 139 13.51 -3.48 8.22
C PRO A 139 12.30 -4.09 8.93
N ILE A 140 11.34 -4.62 8.15
CA ILE A 140 10.23 -5.42 8.65
C ILE A 140 10.62 -6.90 8.72
N LYS A 141 10.16 -7.58 9.76
CA LYS A 141 10.29 -9.05 9.85
C LYS A 141 9.29 -9.73 8.91
N LEU A 142 9.75 -10.73 8.17
CA LEU A 142 8.88 -11.60 7.41
C LEU A 142 8.22 -12.64 8.31
N VAL A 143 7.01 -13.04 7.96
CA VAL A 143 6.32 -14.14 8.63
C VAL A 143 7.08 -15.45 8.42
N GLY A 144 7.09 -16.33 9.44
CA GLY A 144 7.81 -17.62 9.34
C GLY A 144 7.11 -18.64 8.41
N PRO A 145 7.82 -19.67 7.92
CA PRO A 145 7.32 -20.59 6.90
C PRO A 145 6.16 -21.49 7.40
N LYS A 146 6.01 -21.65 8.70
CA LYS A 146 4.94 -22.47 9.33
C LYS A 146 3.81 -21.60 9.91
N ALA A 147 3.82 -20.29 9.67
CA ALA A 147 2.80 -19.41 10.22
C ALA A 147 1.43 -19.70 9.59
N ARG A 148 0.44 -19.86 10.44
CA ARG A 148 -0.96 -19.99 10.02
C ARG A 148 -1.64 -18.63 10.10
N ILE A 149 -2.05 -18.11 8.96
CA ILE A 149 -2.84 -16.88 8.88
C ILE A 149 -4.31 -17.31 8.85
N ARG A 150 -5.08 -16.93 9.88
CA ARG A 150 -6.48 -17.30 10.00
C ARG A 150 -7.36 -16.43 9.11
N ASP A 151 -8.40 -17.04 8.56
CA ASP A 151 -9.46 -16.32 7.85
C ASP A 151 -10.10 -15.27 8.78
N GLY A 152 -10.45 -14.11 8.24
CA GLY A 152 -11.02 -13.00 9.00
C GLY A 152 -10.00 -12.19 9.81
N THR A 153 -8.73 -12.60 9.90
CA THR A 153 -7.70 -11.77 10.55
C THR A 153 -7.55 -10.46 9.80
N MET A 154 -7.56 -9.34 10.52
CA MET A 154 -7.32 -8.03 9.91
C MET A 154 -5.84 -7.87 9.58
N ALA A 155 -5.56 -7.56 8.33
CA ALA A 155 -4.26 -7.19 7.81
C ALA A 155 -4.22 -5.70 7.53
N THR A 156 -3.05 -5.09 7.72
CA THR A 156 -2.77 -3.70 7.36
C THR A 156 -2.09 -3.68 6.00
N VAL A 157 -2.60 -2.90 5.06
CA VAL A 157 -2.00 -2.62 3.76
C VAL A 157 -1.63 -1.15 3.68
N ILE A 158 -0.51 -0.85 3.04
CA ILE A 158 0.13 0.46 3.13
C ILE A 158 0.71 0.80 1.75
N GLY A 159 0.45 2.02 1.26
CA GLY A 159 0.98 2.45 -0.03
C GLY A 159 0.50 3.84 -0.44
N TRP A 160 0.79 4.22 -1.68
CA TRP A 160 0.47 5.51 -2.30
C TRP A 160 -0.47 5.37 -3.50
N GLY A 161 -1.08 4.22 -3.67
CA GLY A 161 -1.93 3.90 -4.82
C GLY A 161 -3.15 4.79 -4.96
N PHE A 162 -3.90 4.53 -6.02
CA PHE A 162 -5.11 5.29 -6.33
C PHE A 162 -6.11 5.29 -5.17
N THR A 163 -6.70 6.42 -4.97
CA THR A 163 -7.53 6.74 -3.81
C THR A 163 -8.97 7.03 -4.18
N ASP A 164 -9.23 7.34 -5.46
CA ASP A 164 -10.55 7.56 -6.03
C ASP A 164 -10.58 6.97 -7.44
N LEU A 165 -11.52 6.08 -7.71
CA LEU A 165 -11.69 5.47 -9.04
C LEU A 165 -12.32 6.41 -10.06
N ASN A 166 -13.06 7.44 -9.59
CA ASN A 166 -13.68 8.45 -10.47
C ASN A 166 -12.67 9.53 -10.89
N ASN A 167 -11.65 9.76 -10.07
CA ASN A 167 -10.54 10.66 -10.36
C ASN A 167 -9.22 10.00 -9.97
N PRO A 168 -8.71 9.06 -10.81
CA PRO A 168 -7.58 8.21 -10.45
C PRO A 168 -6.28 9.01 -10.39
N THR A 169 -5.85 9.34 -9.19
CA THR A 169 -4.58 10.01 -8.90
C THR A 169 -3.80 9.24 -7.84
N ILE A 170 -2.49 9.17 -7.99
CA ILE A 170 -1.58 8.66 -6.95
C ILE A 170 -1.67 9.59 -5.73
N SER A 171 -1.63 9.02 -4.55
CA SER A 171 -1.60 9.81 -3.33
C SER A 171 -0.19 10.36 -3.07
N ASP A 172 -0.07 11.67 -2.90
CA ASP A 172 1.21 12.27 -2.50
C ASP A 172 1.61 11.89 -1.07
N THR A 173 0.67 11.44 -0.26
CA THR A 173 0.88 11.06 1.14
C THR A 173 0.60 9.59 1.35
N LEU A 174 1.43 8.92 2.16
CA LEU A 174 1.28 7.51 2.50
C LEU A 174 -0.10 7.23 3.12
N MET A 175 -0.73 6.19 2.61
CA MET A 175 -2.05 5.75 3.00
C MET A 175 -1.99 4.40 3.72
N VAL A 176 -2.99 4.12 4.54
CA VAL A 176 -3.16 2.85 5.25
C VAL A 176 -4.61 2.40 5.22
N ALA A 177 -4.81 1.11 4.99
CA ALA A 177 -6.11 0.46 5.15
C ALA A 177 -6.00 -0.85 5.92
N HIS A 178 -7.14 -1.31 6.44
CA HIS A 178 -7.24 -2.59 7.13
C HIS A 178 -8.26 -3.47 6.39
N VAL A 179 -7.83 -4.66 5.99
CA VAL A 179 -8.64 -5.59 5.21
C VAL A 179 -8.63 -6.98 5.85
N PRO A 180 -9.78 -7.68 5.94
CA PRO A 180 -9.83 -9.03 6.50
C PRO A 180 -9.29 -10.05 5.50
N ILE A 181 -8.53 -11.03 5.98
CA ILE A 181 -8.11 -12.20 5.20
C ILE A 181 -9.33 -13.01 4.76
N VAL A 182 -9.40 -13.31 3.48
CA VAL A 182 -10.48 -14.11 2.88
C VAL A 182 -10.04 -15.57 2.78
N LYS A 183 -10.95 -16.48 3.15
CA LYS A 183 -10.71 -17.92 3.04
C LYS A 183 -10.33 -18.28 1.61
N GLN A 184 -9.25 -19.09 1.45
CA GLN A 184 -8.73 -19.46 0.12
C GLN A 184 -9.82 -20.02 -0.82
N SER A 185 -10.68 -20.92 -0.30
CA SER A 185 -11.77 -21.50 -1.11
C SER A 185 -12.86 -20.47 -1.47
N THR A 186 -13.09 -19.47 -0.64
CA THR A 186 -14.02 -18.37 -0.94
C THR A 186 -13.44 -17.48 -2.00
N CYS A 187 -12.18 -17.07 -1.86
CA CYS A 187 -11.47 -16.29 -2.86
C CYS A 187 -11.45 -16.98 -4.24
N SER A 188 -11.11 -18.27 -4.28
CA SER A 188 -11.12 -19.04 -5.53
C SER A 188 -12.50 -19.09 -6.21
N ARG A 189 -13.59 -19.13 -5.45
CA ARG A 189 -14.94 -19.03 -6.04
C ARG A 189 -15.29 -17.63 -6.53
N GLN A 190 -14.81 -16.59 -5.86
CA GLN A 190 -15.11 -15.20 -6.19
C GLN A 190 -14.31 -14.72 -7.42
N ILE A 191 -13.06 -15.12 -7.50
CA ILE A 191 -12.12 -14.68 -8.57
C ILE A 191 -12.19 -15.60 -9.79
N GLY A 192 -12.34 -16.91 -9.56
CA GLY A 192 -12.39 -17.93 -10.61
C GLY A 192 -11.60 -19.18 -10.18
N GLN A 193 -12.17 -20.35 -10.47
CA GLN A 193 -11.50 -21.61 -10.16
C GLN A 193 -10.19 -21.74 -10.98
N GLY A 194 -9.13 -22.17 -10.32
CA GLY A 194 -7.82 -22.35 -10.93
C GLY A 194 -6.93 -21.11 -11.01
N LEU A 195 -7.48 -19.91 -10.80
CA LEU A 195 -6.69 -18.68 -10.84
C LEU A 195 -5.94 -18.41 -9.54
N ILE A 196 -6.48 -18.84 -8.39
CA ILE A 196 -5.87 -18.62 -7.08
C ILE A 196 -5.03 -19.82 -6.66
N THR A 197 -3.72 -19.65 -6.64
CA THR A 197 -2.76 -20.67 -6.24
C THR A 197 -2.50 -20.66 -4.73
N ARG A 198 -1.75 -21.66 -4.22
CA ARG A 198 -1.34 -21.68 -2.81
C ARG A 198 -0.40 -20.51 -2.45
N ARG A 199 0.32 -19.97 -3.43
CA ARG A 199 1.25 -18.84 -3.27
C ARG A 199 0.55 -17.50 -3.26
N MET A 200 -0.76 -17.49 -3.30
CA MET A 200 -1.58 -16.29 -3.20
C MET A 200 -2.38 -16.30 -1.89
N ILE A 201 -2.63 -15.13 -1.34
CA ILE A 201 -3.51 -14.89 -0.19
C ILE A 201 -4.42 -13.73 -0.53
N CYS A 202 -5.69 -13.86 -0.20
CA CYS A 202 -6.70 -12.86 -0.55
C CYS A 202 -7.12 -12.09 0.71
N ALA A 203 -7.38 -10.79 0.54
CA ALA A 203 -7.95 -9.97 1.60
C ALA A 203 -8.91 -8.94 1.02
N GLY A 204 -9.96 -8.60 1.76
CA GLY A 204 -10.97 -7.63 1.35
C GLY A 204 -12.31 -7.87 2.02
N PHE A 205 -13.17 -6.88 2.00
CA PHE A 205 -14.52 -6.98 2.53
C PHE A 205 -15.48 -7.57 1.49
N LYS A 206 -16.46 -8.35 1.94
CA LYS A 206 -17.48 -8.95 1.07
C LYS A 206 -18.23 -7.92 0.22
N TYR A 207 -18.48 -6.76 0.80
CA TYR A 207 -19.25 -5.68 0.14
C TYR A 207 -18.34 -4.63 -0.52
N GLY A 208 -17.02 -4.89 -0.58
CA GLY A 208 -16.05 -3.95 -1.13
C GLY A 208 -15.84 -2.74 -0.23
N GLY A 209 -15.51 -1.62 -0.83
CA GLY A 209 -15.37 -0.32 -0.17
C GLY A 209 -13.97 -0.04 0.38
N VAL A 210 -13.14 -1.07 0.63
CA VAL A 210 -11.75 -0.91 1.12
C VAL A 210 -10.86 -1.90 0.39
N ASP A 211 -9.81 -1.41 -0.27
CA ASP A 211 -8.83 -2.25 -0.98
C ASP A 211 -7.55 -1.50 -1.31
N THR A 212 -6.51 -2.25 -1.70
CA THR A 212 -5.36 -1.73 -2.46
C THR A 212 -5.74 -1.52 -3.92
N CYS A 213 -5.07 -0.58 -4.60
CA CYS A 213 -5.36 -0.27 -6.00
C CYS A 213 -4.05 -0.10 -6.80
N LYS A 214 -4.15 0.42 -8.03
CA LYS A 214 -2.99 0.68 -8.88
C LYS A 214 -1.97 1.54 -8.12
N TYR A 215 -0.68 1.26 -8.31
CA TYR A 215 0.48 1.85 -7.66
C TYR A 215 0.71 1.44 -6.19
N ASP A 216 -0.18 0.63 -5.56
CA ASP A 216 0.12 -0.06 -4.31
C ASP A 216 0.90 -1.37 -4.53
N SER A 217 0.99 -1.83 -5.78
CA SER A 217 1.71 -3.05 -6.20
C SER A 217 3.09 -3.17 -5.57
N GLY A 218 3.47 -4.37 -5.12
CA GLY A 218 4.75 -4.60 -4.42
C GLY A 218 4.77 -4.17 -2.96
N GLY A 219 3.82 -3.35 -2.51
CA GLY A 219 3.70 -2.90 -1.14
C GLY A 219 3.39 -4.03 -0.15
N PRO A 220 3.65 -3.81 1.15
CA PRO A 220 3.50 -4.84 2.18
C PRO A 220 2.06 -5.00 2.67
N MET A 221 1.64 -6.25 2.89
CA MET A 221 0.52 -6.61 3.74
C MET A 221 1.05 -7.15 5.07
N VAL A 222 0.63 -6.55 6.17
CA VAL A 222 1.20 -6.75 7.51
C VAL A 222 0.16 -7.26 8.49
N ILE A 223 0.54 -8.27 9.29
CA ILE A 223 -0.23 -8.78 10.44
C ILE A 223 0.71 -8.87 11.63
N ASN A 224 0.32 -8.27 12.76
CA ASN A 224 1.09 -8.30 14.02
C ASN A 224 2.58 -7.93 13.82
N GLY A 225 2.86 -6.86 13.07
CA GLY A 225 4.21 -6.35 12.82
C GLY A 225 5.08 -7.24 11.92
N LYS A 226 4.50 -8.23 11.23
CA LYS A 226 5.21 -9.07 10.27
C LYS A 226 4.56 -9.00 8.90
N GLN A 227 5.37 -8.94 7.86
CA GLN A 227 4.85 -8.98 6.51
C GLN A 227 4.42 -10.40 6.13
N VAL A 228 3.16 -10.52 5.68
CA VAL A 228 2.51 -11.78 5.33
C VAL A 228 2.18 -11.89 3.84
N GLY A 229 2.10 -10.74 3.16
CA GLY A 229 1.79 -10.65 1.74
C GLY A 229 2.49 -9.50 1.06
N ILE A 230 2.46 -9.53 -0.27
CA ILE A 230 2.95 -8.48 -1.17
C ILE A 230 1.78 -8.15 -2.08
N VAL A 231 1.42 -6.88 -2.22
CA VAL A 231 0.34 -6.44 -3.13
C VAL A 231 0.66 -6.91 -4.54
N SER A 232 -0.25 -7.65 -5.17
CA SER A 232 0.02 -8.29 -6.45
C SER A 232 -0.99 -7.91 -7.52
N TRP A 233 -2.24 -8.35 -7.44
CA TRP A 233 -3.25 -8.07 -8.45
C TRP A 233 -4.68 -8.07 -7.90
N GLY A 234 -5.65 -7.70 -8.74
CA GLY A 234 -7.07 -7.74 -8.41
C GLY A 234 -7.94 -7.56 -9.64
N ILE A 235 -9.23 -7.80 -9.48
CA ILE A 235 -10.24 -7.52 -10.50
C ILE A 235 -10.98 -6.24 -10.08
N GLY A 236 -10.58 -5.10 -10.65
CA GLY A 236 -10.98 -3.77 -10.15
C GLY A 236 -10.32 -3.46 -8.82
N CYS A 237 -10.83 -2.47 -8.10
CA CYS A 237 -10.39 -2.12 -6.75
C CYS A 237 -11.63 -1.89 -5.88
N ALA A 238 -11.64 -2.47 -4.67
CA ALA A 238 -12.70 -2.34 -3.68
C ALA A 238 -14.11 -2.75 -4.16
N GLU A 239 -14.22 -3.59 -5.16
CA GLU A 239 -15.50 -4.08 -5.67
C GLU A 239 -16.10 -5.18 -4.78
N PRO A 240 -17.42 -5.28 -4.66
CA PRO A 240 -18.08 -6.36 -3.93
C PRO A 240 -17.69 -7.74 -4.47
N ASN A 241 -17.36 -8.67 -3.55
CA ASN A 241 -16.93 -10.03 -3.87
C ASN A 241 -15.67 -10.13 -4.76
N LYS A 242 -14.86 -9.08 -4.81
CA LYS A 242 -13.59 -9.02 -5.52
C LYS A 242 -12.47 -8.64 -4.53
N PRO A 243 -11.99 -9.59 -3.71
CA PRO A 243 -10.89 -9.31 -2.79
C PRO A 243 -9.60 -9.03 -3.56
N GLY A 244 -8.74 -8.18 -3.02
CA GLY A 244 -7.37 -8.02 -3.48
C GLY A 244 -6.58 -9.32 -3.31
N ILE A 245 -5.68 -9.59 -4.24
CA ILE A 245 -4.81 -10.77 -4.25
C ILE A 245 -3.38 -10.33 -3.96
N TYR A 246 -2.75 -11.03 -3.04
CA TYR A 246 -1.41 -10.75 -2.54
C TYR A 246 -0.53 -11.98 -2.72
N ALA A 247 0.73 -11.81 -3.09
CA ALA A 247 1.71 -12.90 -3.10
C ALA A 247 1.99 -13.33 -1.64
N ARG A 248 1.77 -14.61 -1.33
CA ARG A 248 1.83 -15.18 0.03
C ARG A 248 3.27 -15.39 0.47
N VAL A 249 3.75 -14.59 1.41
CA VAL A 249 5.15 -14.63 1.87
C VAL A 249 5.55 -16.01 2.40
N THR A 250 4.70 -16.70 3.18
CA THR A 250 5.02 -18.03 3.74
C THR A 250 5.44 -19.06 2.68
N GLU A 251 4.81 -19.04 1.51
CA GLU A 251 5.07 -19.95 0.40
C GLU A 251 6.28 -19.52 -0.45
N LEU A 252 6.63 -18.24 -0.42
CA LEU A 252 7.71 -17.64 -1.21
C LEU A 252 9.02 -17.52 -0.43
N LEU A 253 8.99 -17.72 0.89
CA LEU A 253 10.17 -17.66 1.76
C LEU A 253 11.35 -18.53 1.30
N PRO A 254 11.16 -19.76 0.78
CA PRO A 254 12.29 -20.57 0.30
C PRO A 254 13.07 -19.86 -0.81
N TRP A 255 12.37 -19.24 -1.76
CA TRP A 255 12.99 -18.47 -2.83
C TRP A 255 13.67 -17.19 -2.29
N ILE A 256 12.95 -16.41 -1.48
CA ILE A 256 13.51 -15.18 -0.87
C ILE A 256 14.83 -15.48 -0.16
N ARG A 257 14.85 -16.53 0.66
CA ARG A 257 16.04 -16.94 1.42
C ARG A 257 17.17 -17.45 0.52
N SER A 258 16.85 -18.17 -0.55
CA SER A 258 17.87 -18.65 -1.49
C SER A 258 18.58 -17.50 -2.19
N ILE A 259 17.86 -16.46 -2.60
CA ILE A 259 18.50 -15.28 -3.19
C ILE A 259 19.35 -14.55 -2.15
N LEU A 260 18.81 -14.30 -0.96
CA LEU A 260 19.55 -13.60 0.09
C LEU A 260 20.83 -14.35 0.47
N SER A 261 20.81 -15.69 0.60
CA SER A 261 22.00 -16.47 0.95
C SER A 261 23.04 -16.45 -0.16
N ASN A 262 22.66 -16.53 -1.42
CA ASN A 262 23.58 -16.49 -2.55
C ASN A 262 24.29 -15.13 -2.64
N VAL A 263 23.52 -14.04 -2.53
CA VAL A 263 24.06 -12.67 -2.58
C VAL A 263 25.04 -12.39 -1.44
N TYR A 264 24.81 -12.95 -0.23
CA TYR A 264 25.74 -12.78 0.88
C TYR A 264 26.99 -13.66 0.78
N ASN A 265 26.91 -14.81 0.07
CA ASN A 265 28.05 -15.69 -0.13
C ASN A 265 28.98 -15.24 -1.29
N GLU A 266 28.53 -14.36 -2.18
CA GLU A 266 29.35 -13.77 -3.25
C GLU A 266 30.23 -12.60 -2.76
N VAL A 267 30.04 -12.13 -1.52
CA VAL A 267 30.76 -10.98 -0.93
C VAL A 267 31.90 -11.44 0.02
N ILE A 268 32.12 -12.75 0.16
CA ILE A 268 33.25 -13.35 0.88
C ILE A 268 34.19 -14.01 -0.14
#